data_739f18f336bc4ea3fefd3d0beb7d344a
#
_entry.id   739f18f336bc4ea3fefd3d0beb7d344a
#
_cell.length_a   1.000
_cell.length_b   1.000
_cell.length_c   1.000
_cell.angle_alpha   90.00
_cell.angle_beta   90.00
_cell.angle_gamma   90.00
#
_symmetry.space_group_name_H-M   'P 1'
#
loop_
_entity.id
_entity.type
_entity.pdbx_description
1 polymer ?
#
loop_
_entity_poly.entity_id
_entity_poly.type
_entity_poly.pdbx_seq_one_letter_code
_entity_poly.pdbx_strand_id
1 'polypeptide(L)'
;PPMLTVWDRTHGRQNVKAVAALGSLPNYLLSNREEVKTVQDLSEKDRIAVPAAGVGFQSRTLQIETAREFGNAQYKKFDDISVSLPHPDATAALIKGGSEITAHFSSPPFQYQALENPKVHKLISSYDILGGQATFNVLYATEKFHDENPKTYKAFYDALVEAEQIIKADKAAAAETYIRVENSKLPLDFVKKIIEDPENDFTISPQRTFIYAEKLHELGVLKNKATSWKDYFFEEAYAHPGS
;
A
#
# COMPACT_ATOMS: atom_id res chain seq x y z
N PRO A 1 3.02 1.13 -6.10
CA PRO A 1 3.80 2.20 -6.75
C PRO A 1 5.32 2.02 -6.68
N PRO A 2 5.98 1.69 -5.55
CA PRO A 2 7.44 1.51 -5.52
C PRO A 2 7.93 0.47 -6.53
N MET A 3 7.29 -0.69 -6.64
CA MET A 3 7.64 -1.72 -7.61
C MET A 3 7.53 -1.20 -9.05
N LEU A 4 6.48 -0.45 -9.40
CA LEU A 4 6.34 0.16 -10.72
C LEU A 4 7.50 1.12 -11.06
N THR A 5 8.00 1.86 -10.08
CA THR A 5 9.19 2.69 -10.26
C THR A 5 10.46 1.85 -10.51
N VAL A 6 10.58 0.69 -9.85
CA VAL A 6 11.69 -0.25 -10.08
C VAL A 6 11.56 -0.88 -11.48
N TRP A 7 10.36 -1.34 -11.87
CA TRP A 7 10.09 -1.84 -13.23
C TRP A 7 10.49 -0.81 -14.29
N ASP A 8 10.02 0.43 -14.16
CA ASP A 8 10.32 1.52 -15.09
C ASP A 8 11.83 1.77 -15.24
N ARG A 9 12.56 1.83 -14.11
CA ARG A 9 14.00 2.11 -14.09
C ARG A 9 14.87 0.94 -14.57
N THR A 10 14.37 -0.28 -14.48
CA THR A 10 15.11 -1.50 -14.87
C THR A 10 14.74 -2.02 -16.24
N HIS A 11 13.78 -1.35 -16.92
CA HIS A 11 13.33 -1.72 -18.25
C HIS A 11 14.49 -1.78 -19.26
N GLY A 12 14.58 -2.87 -20.02
CA GLY A 12 15.67 -3.13 -20.96
C GLY A 12 17.03 -3.46 -20.31
N ARG A 13 17.06 -3.70 -18.99
CA ARG A 13 18.29 -4.11 -18.26
C ARG A 13 18.02 -5.34 -17.38
N GLN A 14 17.67 -5.12 -16.12
CA GLN A 14 17.35 -6.22 -15.18
C GLN A 14 15.90 -6.69 -15.32
N ASN A 15 15.05 -5.90 -15.96
CA ASN A 15 13.63 -6.19 -16.20
C ASN A 15 12.93 -6.76 -14.95
N VAL A 16 12.93 -5.95 -13.89
CA VAL A 16 12.25 -6.35 -12.64
C VAL A 16 10.75 -6.38 -12.90
N LYS A 17 10.11 -7.50 -12.53
CA LYS A 17 8.66 -7.68 -12.60
C LYS A 17 8.11 -8.21 -11.28
N ALA A 18 6.84 -7.96 -11.03
CA ALA A 18 6.13 -8.52 -9.91
C ALA A 18 5.91 -10.03 -10.11
N VAL A 19 6.09 -10.77 -9.03
CA VAL A 19 5.83 -12.22 -8.96
C VAL A 19 4.35 -12.47 -8.65
N ALA A 20 3.84 -11.79 -7.62
CA ALA A 20 2.46 -11.91 -7.15
C ALA A 20 2.08 -10.68 -6.30
N ALA A 21 0.80 -10.42 -6.16
CA ALA A 21 0.30 -9.60 -5.07
C ALA A 21 0.43 -10.35 -3.74
N LEU A 22 0.40 -9.62 -2.63
CA LEU A 22 0.36 -10.18 -1.27
C LEU A 22 -0.94 -9.81 -0.54
N GLY A 23 -1.78 -9.05 -1.20
CA GLY A 23 -3.08 -8.67 -0.70
C GLY A 23 -3.47 -7.25 -1.09
N SER A 24 -4.77 -7.02 -1.03
CA SER A 24 -5.40 -5.72 -1.13
C SER A 24 -5.81 -5.28 0.26
N LEU A 25 -5.14 -4.27 0.77
CA LEU A 25 -5.29 -3.74 2.12
C LEU A 25 -5.45 -2.22 2.01
N PRO A 26 -6.55 -1.63 2.50
CA PRO A 26 -6.73 -0.19 2.43
C PRO A 26 -5.71 0.51 3.32
N ASN A 27 -5.19 1.63 2.84
CA ASN A 27 -4.39 2.54 3.63
C ASN A 27 -5.23 3.80 3.90
N TYR A 28 -5.25 4.29 5.13
CA TYR A 28 -6.07 5.42 5.53
C TYR A 28 -5.21 6.66 5.79
N LEU A 29 -5.58 7.76 5.15
CA LEU A 29 -5.11 9.08 5.58
C LEU A 29 -5.95 9.50 6.80
N LEU A 30 -5.28 9.64 7.93
CA LEU A 30 -5.86 9.97 9.22
C LEU A 30 -5.44 11.37 9.66
N SER A 31 -6.30 12.04 10.44
CA SER A 31 -5.97 13.31 11.09
C SER A 31 -6.44 13.31 12.54
N ASN A 32 -5.73 14.06 13.41
CA ASN A 32 -6.12 14.36 14.78
C ASN A 32 -6.61 15.82 14.96
N ARG A 33 -6.77 16.56 13.85
CA ARG A 33 -7.31 17.92 13.83
C ARG A 33 -8.78 17.90 13.45
N GLU A 34 -9.64 18.27 14.37
CA GLU A 34 -11.10 18.20 14.20
C GLU A 34 -11.61 19.02 12.99
N GLU A 35 -10.95 20.12 12.67
CA GLU A 35 -11.31 21.00 11.56
C GLU A 35 -10.91 20.46 10.19
N VAL A 36 -10.00 19.50 10.11
CA VAL A 36 -9.55 18.86 8.86
C VAL A 36 -10.46 17.67 8.59
N LYS A 37 -11.36 17.78 7.62
CA LYS A 37 -12.34 16.73 7.28
C LYS A 37 -12.05 16.05 5.96
N THR A 38 -11.36 16.74 5.06
CA THR A 38 -11.02 16.27 3.72
C THR A 38 -9.56 16.57 3.40
N VAL A 39 -9.06 16.03 2.30
CA VAL A 39 -7.71 16.33 1.81
C VAL A 39 -7.55 17.83 1.45
N GLN A 40 -8.64 18.47 1.04
CA GLN A 40 -8.65 19.90 0.67
C GLN A 40 -8.44 20.84 1.87
N ASP A 41 -8.76 20.37 3.09
CA ASP A 41 -8.58 21.16 4.32
C ASP A 41 -7.12 21.14 4.84
N LEU A 42 -6.27 20.27 4.29
CA LEU A 42 -4.85 20.20 4.63
C LEU A 42 -4.11 21.45 4.16
N SER A 43 -3.25 21.96 5.01
CA SER A 43 -2.53 23.22 4.82
C SER A 43 -1.08 23.15 5.32
N GLU A 44 -0.33 24.22 5.20
CA GLU A 44 1.04 24.36 5.73
C GLU A 44 1.13 24.18 7.25
N LYS A 45 0.00 24.25 7.97
CA LYS A 45 -0.07 23.98 9.41
C LYS A 45 -0.01 22.49 9.74
N ASP A 46 -0.14 21.63 8.73
CA ASP A 46 -0.16 20.19 8.89
C ASP A 46 1.21 19.58 8.62
N ARG A 47 1.44 18.40 9.20
CA ARG A 47 2.55 17.50 8.89
C ARG A 47 2.00 16.10 8.72
N ILE A 48 2.17 15.59 7.51
CA ILE A 48 1.66 14.28 7.10
C ILE A 48 2.80 13.27 7.23
N ALA A 49 2.73 12.40 8.23
CA ALA A 49 3.68 11.30 8.35
C ALA A 49 3.39 10.20 7.31
N VAL A 50 4.42 9.75 6.63
CA VAL A 50 4.43 8.63 5.69
C VAL A 50 5.73 7.85 5.84
N PRO A 51 5.80 6.52 5.57
CA PRO A 51 7.04 5.76 5.72
C PRO A 51 8.20 6.24 4.82
N ALA A 52 7.87 6.68 3.61
CA ALA A 52 8.85 7.15 2.63
C ALA A 52 8.26 8.30 1.80
N ALA A 53 8.55 9.53 2.24
CA ALA A 53 8.06 10.74 1.60
C ALA A 53 8.53 10.83 0.14
N GLY A 54 7.61 11.20 -0.76
CA GLY A 54 7.83 11.41 -2.18
C GLY A 54 7.99 10.14 -3.03
N VAL A 55 8.21 8.94 -2.44
CA VAL A 55 8.50 7.72 -3.21
C VAL A 55 7.72 6.48 -2.77
N GLY A 56 7.25 6.44 -1.51
CA GLY A 56 6.51 5.32 -0.95
C GLY A 56 5.10 5.16 -1.52
N PHE A 57 4.44 4.05 -1.15
CA PHE A 57 3.06 3.78 -1.55
C PHE A 57 2.14 4.92 -1.13
N GLN A 58 2.18 5.31 0.14
CA GLN A 58 1.32 6.34 0.71
C GLN A 58 1.54 7.71 0.05
N SER A 59 2.80 8.10 -0.16
CA SER A 59 3.12 9.37 -0.83
C SER A 59 2.62 9.39 -2.27
N ARG A 60 2.83 8.31 -3.03
CA ARG A 60 2.35 8.24 -4.41
C ARG A 60 0.83 8.21 -4.51
N THR A 61 0.16 7.53 -3.57
CA THR A 61 -1.30 7.52 -3.48
C THR A 61 -1.84 8.91 -3.12
N LEU A 62 -1.20 9.61 -2.19
CA LEU A 62 -1.54 11.00 -1.87
C LEU A 62 -1.33 11.93 -3.06
N GLN A 63 -0.26 11.76 -3.83
CA GLN A 63 0.00 12.55 -5.04
C GLN A 63 -1.08 12.32 -6.11
N ILE A 64 -1.57 11.09 -6.27
CA ILE A 64 -2.69 10.79 -7.19
C ILE A 64 -3.96 11.51 -6.72
N GLU A 65 -4.25 11.47 -5.41
CA GLU A 65 -5.39 12.20 -4.85
C GLU A 65 -5.25 13.72 -5.02
N THR A 66 -4.07 14.25 -4.74
CA THR A 66 -3.77 15.67 -4.91
C THR A 66 -3.96 16.11 -6.36
N ALA A 67 -3.53 15.29 -7.32
CA ALA A 67 -3.77 15.54 -8.73
C ALA A 67 -5.26 15.53 -9.10
N ARG A 68 -6.04 14.63 -8.49
CA ARG A 68 -7.50 14.55 -8.68
C ARG A 68 -8.20 15.82 -8.18
N GLU A 69 -7.82 16.31 -6.99
CA GLU A 69 -8.48 17.44 -6.32
C GLU A 69 -8.00 18.80 -6.84
N PHE A 70 -6.73 18.95 -7.19
CA PHE A 70 -6.11 20.23 -7.53
C PHE A 70 -5.56 20.32 -8.96
N GLY A 71 -5.67 19.23 -9.73
CA GLY A 71 -5.12 19.11 -11.08
C GLY A 71 -3.68 18.59 -11.12
N ASN A 72 -3.32 17.96 -12.25
CA ASN A 72 -2.02 17.27 -12.43
C ASN A 72 -0.80 18.18 -12.17
N ALA A 73 -0.89 19.48 -12.48
CA ALA A 73 0.19 20.43 -12.24
C ALA A 73 0.54 20.61 -10.74
N GLN A 74 -0.40 20.28 -9.85
CA GLN A 74 -0.26 20.45 -8.41
C GLN A 74 -0.12 19.13 -7.65
N TYR A 75 0.17 18.03 -8.31
CA TYR A 75 0.20 16.71 -7.67
C TYR A 75 1.18 16.60 -6.48
N LYS A 76 2.18 17.48 -6.39
CA LYS A 76 3.16 17.57 -5.29
C LYS A 76 2.79 18.58 -4.21
N LYS A 77 1.61 19.20 -4.24
CA LYS A 77 1.21 20.26 -3.30
C LYS A 77 1.47 19.89 -1.83
N PHE A 78 1.34 18.63 -1.45
CA PHE A 78 1.54 18.17 -0.09
C PHE A 78 2.92 17.54 0.18
N ASP A 79 3.83 17.53 -0.80
CA ASP A 79 5.16 16.94 -0.60
C ASP A 79 5.96 17.70 0.48
N ASP A 80 5.88 19.05 0.51
CA ASP A 80 6.60 19.89 1.46
C ASP A 80 6.12 19.76 2.92
N ILE A 81 4.89 19.30 3.12
CA ILE A 81 4.33 19.02 4.45
C ILE A 81 4.34 17.52 4.79
N SER A 82 4.85 16.68 3.89
CA SER A 82 5.02 15.24 4.10
C SER A 82 6.37 14.94 4.70
N VAL A 83 6.42 14.15 5.77
CA VAL A 83 7.65 13.76 6.46
C VAL A 83 7.78 12.25 6.53
N SER A 84 9.03 11.76 6.36
CA SER A 84 9.33 10.34 6.50
C SER A 84 9.38 9.96 7.96
N LEU A 85 8.43 9.12 8.40
CA LEU A 85 8.38 8.58 9.75
C LEU A 85 7.77 7.17 9.72
N PRO A 86 8.41 6.18 10.36
CA PRO A 86 7.88 4.82 10.43
C PRO A 86 6.48 4.78 11.05
N HIS A 87 5.65 3.83 10.61
CA HIS A 87 4.26 3.72 11.08
C HIS A 87 4.10 3.67 12.62
N PRO A 88 4.92 2.91 13.38
CA PRO A 88 4.80 2.90 14.85
C PRO A 88 4.96 4.28 15.47
N ASP A 89 6.01 5.01 15.04
CA ASP A 89 6.32 6.34 15.57
C ASP A 89 5.28 7.38 15.14
N ALA A 90 4.86 7.33 13.87
CA ALA A 90 3.82 8.19 13.33
C ALA A 90 2.48 8.00 14.05
N THR A 91 2.10 6.75 14.30
CA THR A 91 0.87 6.42 15.04
C THR A 91 0.93 6.92 16.47
N ALA A 92 2.05 6.68 17.18
CA ALA A 92 2.24 7.18 18.54
C ALA A 92 2.17 8.72 18.62
N ALA A 93 2.81 9.42 17.66
CA ALA A 93 2.79 10.87 17.58
C ALA A 93 1.37 11.40 17.33
N LEU A 94 0.63 10.78 16.38
CA LEU A 94 -0.73 11.17 16.03
C LEU A 94 -1.70 10.99 17.22
N ILE A 95 -1.62 9.83 17.89
CA ILE A 95 -2.47 9.50 19.06
C ILE A 95 -2.18 10.42 20.24
N LYS A 96 -0.90 10.67 20.54
CA LYS A 96 -0.49 11.54 21.63
C LYS A 96 -0.99 12.97 21.45
N GLY A 97 -1.00 13.46 20.23
CA GLY A 97 -1.29 14.86 19.92
C GLY A 97 -0.23 15.82 20.45
N GLY A 98 -0.36 17.11 20.11
CA GLY A 98 0.58 18.14 20.57
C GLY A 98 1.99 18.04 19.97
N SER A 99 2.20 17.13 19.02
CA SER A 99 3.39 17.03 18.17
C SER A 99 3.18 17.79 16.85
N GLU A 100 4.23 17.91 16.06
CA GLU A 100 4.11 18.48 14.71
C GLU A 100 3.27 17.56 13.79
N ILE A 101 3.21 16.25 14.05
CA ILE A 101 2.45 15.30 13.25
C ILE A 101 0.95 15.48 13.52
N THR A 102 0.23 15.94 12.52
CA THR A 102 -1.23 16.18 12.57
C THR A 102 -2.01 15.24 11.67
N ALA A 103 -1.32 14.57 10.74
CA ALA A 103 -1.88 13.56 9.86
C ALA A 103 -0.91 12.40 9.64
N HIS A 104 -1.45 11.23 9.32
CA HIS A 104 -0.66 10.03 9.02
C HIS A 104 -1.36 9.22 7.94
N PHE A 105 -0.69 8.99 6.81
CA PHE A 105 -1.16 8.03 5.83
C PHE A 105 -0.66 6.65 6.25
N SER A 106 -1.51 5.94 6.92
CA SER A 106 -1.22 4.72 7.67
C SER A 106 -1.60 3.45 6.91
N SER A 107 -1.17 2.31 7.42
CA SER A 107 -1.55 0.98 6.93
C SER A 107 -1.96 0.08 8.11
N PRO A 108 -2.64 -1.06 7.88
CA PRO A 108 -2.85 -2.06 8.91
C PRO A 108 -1.51 -2.56 9.50
N PRO A 109 -1.43 -2.82 10.83
CA PRO A 109 -2.47 -2.67 11.85
C PRO A 109 -2.58 -1.25 12.42
N PHE A 110 -1.67 -0.34 12.08
CA PHE A 110 -1.45 0.96 12.71
C PHE A 110 -2.64 1.92 12.56
N GLN A 111 -3.32 1.91 11.42
CA GLN A 111 -4.52 2.72 11.20
C GLN A 111 -5.66 2.30 12.14
N TYR A 112 -5.81 1.01 12.41
CA TYR A 112 -6.82 0.51 13.34
C TYR A 112 -6.49 0.92 14.79
N GLN A 113 -5.19 0.85 15.19
CA GLN A 113 -4.75 1.35 16.49
C GLN A 113 -5.00 2.85 16.64
N ALA A 114 -4.70 3.64 15.61
CA ALA A 114 -4.92 5.09 15.65
C ALA A 114 -6.40 5.44 15.81
N LEU A 115 -7.29 4.71 15.14
CA LEU A 115 -8.74 4.93 15.18
C LEU A 115 -9.41 4.51 16.49
N GLU A 116 -8.72 3.79 17.38
CA GLU A 116 -9.19 3.58 18.77
C GLU A 116 -9.19 4.88 19.57
N ASN A 117 -8.41 5.89 19.15
CA ASN A 117 -8.44 7.21 19.78
C ASN A 117 -9.57 8.06 19.17
N PRO A 118 -10.55 8.51 19.96
CA PRO A 118 -11.71 9.26 19.45
C PRO A 118 -11.35 10.64 18.84
N LYS A 119 -10.13 11.12 19.06
CA LYS A 119 -9.64 12.37 18.45
C LYS A 119 -9.05 12.15 17.05
N VAL A 120 -8.84 10.89 16.65
CA VAL A 120 -8.30 10.54 15.34
C VAL A 120 -9.44 10.10 14.43
N HIS A 121 -9.49 10.61 13.22
CA HIS A 121 -10.50 10.24 12.25
C HIS A 121 -9.90 10.04 10.86
N LYS A 122 -10.60 9.30 10.02
CA LYS A 122 -10.23 9.02 8.63
C LYS A 122 -10.69 10.17 7.73
N LEU A 123 -9.77 10.69 6.91
CA LEU A 123 -10.07 11.65 5.85
C LEU A 123 -10.47 10.92 4.57
N ILE A 124 -9.68 9.95 4.15
CA ILE A 124 -9.88 9.17 2.92
C ILE A 124 -9.14 7.84 2.99
N SER A 125 -9.60 6.86 2.22
CA SER A 125 -8.94 5.57 2.01
C SER A 125 -8.23 5.51 0.66
N SER A 126 -7.17 4.73 0.55
CA SER A 126 -6.56 4.42 -0.75
C SER A 126 -7.56 3.76 -1.71
N TYR A 127 -8.57 3.06 -1.21
CA TYR A 127 -9.63 2.48 -2.03
C TYR A 127 -10.57 3.54 -2.62
N ASP A 128 -10.86 4.61 -1.87
CA ASP A 128 -11.63 5.75 -2.38
C ASP A 128 -10.88 6.47 -3.50
N ILE A 129 -9.55 6.59 -3.34
CA ILE A 129 -8.67 7.23 -4.33
C ILE A 129 -8.60 6.40 -5.62
N LEU A 130 -8.57 5.07 -5.51
CA LEU A 130 -8.36 4.15 -6.62
C LEU A 130 -9.67 3.54 -7.16
N GLY A 131 -10.80 3.87 -6.56
CA GLY A 131 -12.12 3.40 -6.98
C GLY A 131 -12.45 1.96 -6.54
N GLY A 132 -11.84 1.44 -5.49
CA GLY A 132 -12.12 0.13 -4.91
C GLY A 132 -10.90 -0.60 -4.37
N GLN A 133 -11.08 -1.87 -4.04
CA GLN A 133 -10.00 -2.73 -3.54
C GLN A 133 -8.80 -2.72 -4.50
N ALA A 134 -7.62 -2.46 -3.97
CA ALA A 134 -6.39 -2.33 -4.74
C ALA A 134 -5.22 -2.98 -4.02
N THR A 135 -4.35 -3.62 -4.76
CA THR A 135 -3.15 -4.27 -4.24
C THR A 135 -2.27 -3.27 -3.49
N PHE A 136 -1.94 -3.60 -2.27
CA PHE A 136 -1.02 -2.81 -1.44
C PHE A 136 0.43 -3.24 -1.65
N ASN A 137 0.74 -4.50 -1.39
CA ASN A 137 2.08 -5.05 -1.48
C ASN A 137 2.19 -6.09 -2.60
N VAL A 138 3.37 -6.13 -3.22
CA VAL A 138 3.73 -7.14 -4.23
C VAL A 138 5.12 -7.70 -3.94
N LEU A 139 5.34 -8.95 -4.29
CA LEU A 139 6.66 -9.52 -4.44
C LEU A 139 7.17 -9.27 -5.86
N TYR A 140 8.46 -9.06 -6.01
CA TYR A 140 9.07 -8.85 -7.31
C TYR A 140 10.44 -9.53 -7.40
N ALA A 141 10.85 -9.84 -8.61
CA ALA A 141 12.14 -10.44 -8.92
C ALA A 141 12.73 -9.85 -10.21
N THR A 142 14.02 -10.08 -10.45
CA THR A 142 14.63 -9.82 -11.74
C THR A 142 14.25 -10.91 -12.75
N GLU A 143 14.15 -10.57 -14.03
CA GLU A 143 13.97 -11.55 -15.11
C GLU A 143 15.08 -12.62 -15.09
N LYS A 144 16.31 -12.21 -14.83
CA LYS A 144 17.44 -13.15 -14.67
C LYS A 144 17.19 -14.20 -13.58
N PHE A 145 16.69 -13.80 -12.40
CA PHE A 145 16.40 -14.77 -11.33
C PHE A 145 15.29 -15.76 -11.75
N HIS A 146 14.23 -15.24 -12.35
CA HIS A 146 13.12 -16.03 -12.86
C HIS A 146 13.59 -17.07 -13.87
N ASP A 147 14.35 -16.66 -14.89
CA ASP A 147 14.75 -17.51 -16.01
C ASP A 147 15.84 -18.53 -15.64
N GLU A 148 16.80 -18.14 -14.80
CA GLU A 148 17.90 -19.03 -14.39
C GLU A 148 17.53 -19.97 -13.24
N ASN A 149 16.41 -19.71 -12.52
CA ASN A 149 16.01 -20.51 -11.36
C ASN A 149 14.54 -20.98 -11.42
N PRO A 150 14.06 -21.58 -12.52
CA PRO A 150 12.63 -21.85 -12.72
C PRO A 150 12.04 -22.79 -11.67
N LYS A 151 12.82 -23.75 -11.16
CA LYS A 151 12.36 -24.67 -10.10
C LYS A 151 12.19 -23.95 -8.76
N THR A 152 13.13 -23.09 -8.40
CA THR A 152 13.07 -22.31 -7.15
C THR A 152 11.93 -21.28 -7.24
N TYR A 153 11.81 -20.60 -8.37
CA TYR A 153 10.73 -19.65 -8.62
C TYR A 153 9.36 -20.32 -8.49
N LYS A 154 9.17 -21.46 -9.19
CA LYS A 154 7.93 -22.22 -9.12
C LYS A 154 7.60 -22.69 -7.70
N ALA A 155 8.56 -23.26 -6.99
CA ALA A 155 8.34 -23.73 -5.62
C ALA A 155 7.94 -22.57 -4.69
N PHE A 156 8.54 -21.40 -4.88
CA PHE A 156 8.19 -20.21 -4.12
C PHE A 156 6.78 -19.68 -4.47
N TYR A 157 6.44 -19.64 -5.76
CA TYR A 157 5.11 -19.24 -6.22
C TYR A 157 4.02 -20.19 -5.71
N ASP A 158 4.25 -21.50 -5.80
CA ASP A 158 3.32 -22.52 -5.28
C ASP A 158 3.10 -22.34 -3.76
N ALA A 159 4.16 -22.00 -3.01
CA ALA A 159 4.06 -21.73 -1.57
C ALA A 159 3.23 -20.46 -1.27
N LEU A 160 3.26 -19.44 -2.13
CA LEU A 160 2.38 -18.26 -2.00
C LEU A 160 0.91 -18.62 -2.24
N VAL A 161 0.64 -19.45 -3.26
CA VAL A 161 -0.71 -19.98 -3.53
C VAL A 161 -1.24 -20.75 -2.31
N GLU A 162 -0.41 -21.62 -1.74
CA GLU A 162 -0.77 -22.40 -0.55
C GLU A 162 -1.01 -21.48 0.67
N ALA A 163 -0.15 -20.49 0.88
CA ALA A 163 -0.30 -19.52 1.98
C ALA A 163 -1.62 -18.72 1.88
N GLU A 164 -1.98 -18.27 0.67
CA GLU A 164 -3.28 -17.62 0.43
C GLU A 164 -4.44 -18.53 0.82
N GLN A 165 -4.40 -19.80 0.40
CA GLN A 165 -5.44 -20.78 0.71
C GLN A 165 -5.56 -21.04 2.21
N ILE A 166 -4.43 -21.17 2.92
CA ILE A 166 -4.39 -21.36 4.37
C ILE A 166 -5.02 -20.15 5.09
N ILE A 167 -4.65 -18.92 4.72
CA ILE A 167 -5.20 -17.70 5.32
C ILE A 167 -6.71 -17.62 5.10
N LYS A 168 -7.16 -17.92 3.88
CA LYS A 168 -8.60 -17.87 3.53
C LYS A 168 -9.42 -18.96 4.23
N ALA A 169 -8.82 -20.13 4.43
CA ALA A 169 -9.49 -21.27 5.09
C ALA A 169 -9.71 -21.04 6.59
N ASP A 170 -8.74 -20.41 7.28
CA ASP A 170 -8.82 -20.17 8.72
C ASP A 170 -8.13 -18.84 9.11
N LYS A 171 -8.90 -17.77 9.07
CA LYS A 171 -8.44 -16.42 9.43
C LYS A 171 -8.05 -16.32 10.91
N ALA A 172 -8.65 -17.12 11.79
CA ALA A 172 -8.30 -17.13 13.20
C ALA A 172 -6.90 -17.74 13.42
N ALA A 173 -6.63 -18.88 12.81
CA ALA A 173 -5.28 -19.49 12.84
C ALA A 173 -4.23 -18.59 12.15
N ALA A 174 -4.61 -17.85 11.11
CA ALA A 174 -3.74 -16.86 10.48
C ALA A 174 -3.37 -15.74 11.45
N ALA A 175 -4.33 -15.25 12.27
CA ALA A 175 -4.06 -14.25 13.31
C ALA A 175 -3.09 -14.76 14.39
N GLU A 176 -3.26 -16.00 14.85
CA GLU A 176 -2.35 -16.64 15.81
C GLU A 176 -0.94 -16.79 15.21
N THR A 177 -0.86 -17.16 13.94
CA THR A 177 0.40 -17.27 13.21
C THR A 177 1.10 -15.92 13.09
N TYR A 178 0.37 -14.85 12.76
CA TYR A 178 0.90 -13.48 12.74
C TYR A 178 1.49 -13.10 14.11
N ILE A 179 0.72 -13.27 15.19
CA ILE A 179 1.19 -12.95 16.55
C ILE A 179 2.50 -13.69 16.86
N ARG A 180 2.55 -14.98 16.55
CA ARG A 180 3.72 -15.82 16.82
C ARG A 180 4.94 -15.44 15.99
N VAL A 181 4.76 -15.26 14.68
CA VAL A 181 5.87 -15.01 13.73
C VAL A 181 6.44 -13.62 13.90
N GLU A 182 5.57 -12.62 14.04
CA GLU A 182 5.98 -11.22 14.22
C GLU A 182 6.34 -10.88 15.68
N ASN A 183 6.22 -11.86 16.60
CA ASN A 183 6.36 -11.61 18.06
C ASN A 183 5.55 -10.39 18.50
N SER A 184 4.35 -10.26 17.93
CA SER A 184 3.49 -9.10 18.11
C SER A 184 2.98 -9.01 19.55
N LYS A 185 2.86 -7.79 20.06
CA LYS A 185 2.25 -7.50 21.37
C LYS A 185 0.78 -7.09 21.28
N LEU A 186 0.23 -7.11 20.06
CA LEU A 186 -1.19 -6.80 19.85
C LEU A 186 -2.08 -7.90 20.45
N PRO A 187 -3.23 -7.54 21.02
CA PRO A 187 -4.21 -8.52 21.45
C PRO A 187 -4.66 -9.39 20.26
N LEU A 188 -4.82 -10.69 20.48
CA LEU A 188 -5.21 -11.63 19.43
C LEU A 188 -6.55 -11.24 18.79
N ASP A 189 -7.55 -10.86 19.58
CA ASP A 189 -8.87 -10.45 19.09
C ASP A 189 -8.79 -9.18 18.22
N PHE A 190 -7.86 -8.27 18.53
CA PHE A 190 -7.61 -7.11 17.70
C PHE A 190 -7.04 -7.51 16.33
N VAL A 191 -6.09 -8.44 16.29
CA VAL A 191 -5.51 -8.95 15.04
C VAL A 191 -6.55 -9.75 14.25
N LYS A 192 -7.37 -10.59 14.91
CA LYS A 192 -8.49 -11.30 14.28
C LYS A 192 -9.44 -10.34 13.58
N LYS A 193 -9.87 -9.29 14.28
CA LYS A 193 -10.75 -8.27 13.71
C LYS A 193 -10.19 -7.64 12.45
N ILE A 194 -8.86 -7.39 12.38
CA ILE A 194 -8.21 -6.83 11.19
C ILE A 194 -8.18 -7.85 10.06
N ILE A 195 -7.81 -9.11 10.33
CA ILE A 195 -7.71 -10.14 9.29
C ILE A 195 -9.10 -10.55 8.76
N GLU A 196 -10.12 -10.46 9.60
CA GLU A 196 -11.53 -10.77 9.23
C GLU A 196 -12.24 -9.62 8.52
N ASP A 197 -11.70 -8.40 8.60
CA ASP A 197 -12.28 -7.23 7.94
C ASP A 197 -12.37 -7.49 6.42
N PRO A 198 -13.56 -7.38 5.81
CA PRO A 198 -13.75 -7.65 4.39
C PRO A 198 -13.02 -6.69 3.46
N GLU A 199 -12.56 -5.53 3.96
CA GLU A 199 -11.69 -4.64 3.20
C GLU A 199 -10.27 -5.20 3.06
N ASN A 200 -9.85 -6.13 3.93
CA ASN A 200 -8.54 -6.77 3.92
C ASN A 200 -8.62 -8.11 3.18
N ASP A 201 -8.25 -8.13 1.91
CA ASP A 201 -8.20 -9.34 1.08
C ASP A 201 -6.77 -9.82 0.88
N PHE A 202 -6.42 -10.93 1.52
CA PHE A 202 -5.14 -11.60 1.38
C PHE A 202 -5.16 -12.46 0.12
N THR A 203 -4.78 -11.88 -1.00
CA THR A 203 -4.83 -12.52 -2.32
C THR A 203 -3.54 -12.29 -3.10
N ILE A 204 -3.13 -13.31 -3.86
CA ILE A 204 -2.01 -13.23 -4.81
C ILE A 204 -2.43 -12.58 -6.14
N SER A 205 -3.74 -12.42 -6.37
CA SER A 205 -4.28 -11.78 -7.57
C SER A 205 -4.05 -10.27 -7.55
N PRO A 206 -3.41 -9.67 -8.57
CA PRO A 206 -3.23 -8.23 -8.63
C PRO A 206 -4.57 -7.53 -8.89
N GLN A 207 -4.92 -6.58 -8.02
CA GLN A 207 -6.17 -5.82 -8.11
C GLN A 207 -5.86 -4.34 -8.31
N ARG A 208 -6.46 -3.73 -9.33
CA ARG A 208 -6.35 -2.28 -9.68
C ARG A 208 -4.92 -1.73 -9.74
N THR A 209 -3.95 -2.58 -10.08
CA THR A 209 -2.55 -2.15 -10.20
C THR A 209 -2.32 -1.28 -11.41
N PHE A 210 -3.14 -1.46 -12.47
CA PHE A 210 -3.00 -0.71 -13.71
C PHE A 210 -3.35 0.77 -13.55
N ILE A 211 -4.31 1.12 -12.69
CA ILE A 211 -4.62 2.51 -12.35
C ILE A 211 -3.38 3.24 -11.82
N TYR A 212 -2.57 2.58 -10.97
CA TYR A 212 -1.31 3.19 -10.52
C TYR A 212 -0.35 3.45 -11.66
N ALA A 213 -0.18 2.47 -12.57
CA ALA A 213 0.72 2.62 -13.71
C ALA A 213 0.30 3.77 -14.62
N GLU A 214 -1.00 3.86 -14.94
CA GLU A 214 -1.55 4.95 -15.74
C GLU A 214 -1.35 6.31 -15.06
N LYS A 215 -1.79 6.45 -13.82
CA LYS A 215 -1.72 7.73 -13.10
C LYS A 215 -0.29 8.19 -12.88
N LEU A 216 0.61 7.30 -12.49
CA LEU A 216 2.02 7.66 -12.31
C LEU A 216 2.70 8.02 -13.64
N HIS A 217 2.29 7.43 -14.77
CA HIS A 217 2.77 7.84 -16.09
C HIS A 217 2.21 9.22 -16.49
N GLU A 218 0.90 9.47 -16.30
CA GLU A 218 0.27 10.77 -16.52
C GLU A 218 0.95 11.90 -15.74
N LEU A 219 1.39 11.61 -14.50
CA LEU A 219 2.11 12.55 -13.64
C LEU A 219 3.61 12.67 -13.95
N GLY A 220 4.10 11.94 -14.97
CA GLY A 220 5.51 11.96 -15.35
C GLY A 220 6.45 11.27 -14.36
N VAL A 221 5.92 10.47 -13.44
CA VAL A 221 6.70 9.69 -12.47
C VAL A 221 7.29 8.45 -13.13
N LEU A 222 6.54 7.78 -14.00
CA LEU A 222 7.01 6.69 -14.85
C LEU A 222 7.28 7.21 -16.26
N LYS A 223 8.36 6.77 -16.86
CA LYS A 223 8.76 7.10 -18.24
C LYS A 223 8.13 6.13 -19.24
N ASN A 224 8.13 4.84 -18.89
CA ASN A 224 7.56 3.80 -19.73
C ASN A 224 6.06 3.69 -19.48
N LYS A 225 5.27 3.76 -20.55
CA LYS A 225 3.82 3.59 -20.48
C LYS A 225 3.50 2.10 -20.50
N ALA A 226 2.91 1.60 -19.42
CA ALA A 226 2.30 0.27 -19.43
C ALA A 226 1.00 0.29 -20.26
N THR A 227 0.71 -0.80 -20.95
CA THR A 227 -0.54 -1.02 -21.71
C THR A 227 -1.51 -1.94 -20.96
N SER A 228 -0.97 -2.70 -20.02
CA SER A 228 -1.69 -3.67 -19.19
C SER A 228 -0.90 -3.92 -17.92
N TRP A 229 -1.58 -4.39 -16.86
CA TRP A 229 -0.92 -4.89 -15.66
C TRP A 229 0.06 -6.05 -15.95
N LYS A 230 -0.16 -6.80 -17.04
CA LYS A 230 0.72 -7.90 -17.50
C LYS A 230 2.11 -7.46 -17.92
N ASP A 231 2.31 -6.19 -18.25
CA ASP A 231 3.61 -5.67 -18.68
C ASP A 231 4.65 -5.70 -17.54
N TYR A 232 4.19 -5.64 -16.30
CA TYR A 232 5.05 -5.60 -15.11
C TYR A 232 4.80 -6.72 -14.10
N PHE A 233 4.10 -7.79 -14.51
CA PHE A 233 4.03 -9.07 -13.79
C PHE A 233 4.67 -10.17 -14.64
N PHE A 234 5.16 -11.23 -13.98
CA PHE A 234 5.52 -12.47 -14.65
C PHE A 234 4.27 -13.26 -15.05
N GLU A 235 4.43 -14.16 -16.04
CA GLU A 235 3.29 -14.84 -16.67
C GLU A 235 2.50 -15.78 -15.75
N GLU A 236 3.13 -16.29 -14.68
CA GLU A 236 2.43 -17.11 -13.69
C GLU A 236 1.25 -16.38 -13.05
N ALA A 237 1.39 -15.06 -12.87
CA ALA A 237 0.32 -14.23 -12.33
C ALA A 237 -0.90 -14.13 -13.28
N TYR A 238 -0.73 -14.43 -14.58
CA TYR A 238 -1.79 -14.28 -15.58
C TYR A 238 -2.90 -15.34 -15.44
N ALA A 239 -2.64 -16.42 -14.70
CA ALA A 239 -3.64 -17.42 -14.36
C ALA A 239 -4.71 -16.89 -13.39
N HIS A 240 -4.46 -15.76 -12.74
CA HIS A 240 -5.38 -15.12 -11.80
C HIS A 240 -6.08 -13.92 -12.44
N PRO A 241 -7.32 -13.61 -12.02
CA PRO A 241 -7.99 -12.39 -12.46
C PRO A 241 -7.22 -11.18 -11.94
N GLY A 242 -6.67 -10.38 -12.85
CA GLY A 242 -5.87 -9.21 -12.50
C GLY A 242 -6.37 -7.93 -13.17
N SER A 243 -6.04 -6.76 -12.59
CA SER A 243 -6.43 -5.45 -13.13
C SER A 243 -5.45 -4.32 -12.75
#